data_f70ab4be3a4d57f5e882e3a60ec8d360
#
_entry.id   f70ab4be3a4d57f5e882e3a60ec8d360
#
_cell.length_a   1.000
_cell.length_b   1.000
_cell.length_c   1.000
_cell.angle_alpha   90.00
_cell.angle_beta   90.00
_cell.angle_gamma   90.00
#
_symmetry.space_group_name_H-M   'P 1'
#
loop_
_entity.id
_entity.type
_entity.pdbx_description
1 polymer ?
#
loop_
_entity_poly.entity_id
_entity_poly.type
_entity_poly.pdbx_seq_one_letter_code
_entity_poly.pdbx_strand_id
1 'polypeptide(L)'
;MAALLVATAQAQAPRTPTARLVAAPRLDLPAEIDSSNPAAWALVDGAARLFVISSWGGIPVRASGASLESLREDRPVAFASHPGHGVWMEAIIPDGSGAWYGYYHHERPADLCGRPDRQLPRIGAMRSIDNGQTWDNLGIVLDAPRGSEACDSQNRFVLGGIGDVTAALDADSKDVYLYFSQYVRDGRLQGVAVARIAWADRDAPVGKASIWNDGAWLPASENASIDTGWEYPSGTPLMRSERPFHDRSGTNDVFWGPSIHWNTYLEQYVMLLNRAKDDQFGQEGIYVSFSTTLQPRDWSAPAKIMNGGSWYPQVIGGEAGAGTDRLAGRRARFFMTGRSERIIEFER
;
A
#
# COMPACT_ATOMS: atom_id res chain seq x y z
N MET A 1 26.70 2.40 -60.65
CA MET A 1 26.56 2.89 -59.27
C MET A 1 25.22 2.42 -58.74
N ALA A 2 25.22 1.43 -57.85
CA ALA A 2 24.01 0.94 -57.19
C ALA A 2 23.89 1.63 -55.84
N ALA A 3 22.80 2.37 -55.63
CA ALA A 3 22.51 3.05 -54.37
C ALA A 3 21.91 2.00 -53.43
N LEU A 4 22.59 1.74 -52.28
CA LEU A 4 22.06 0.95 -51.18
C LEU A 4 21.05 1.82 -50.40
N LEU A 5 19.78 1.50 -50.47
CA LEU A 5 18.76 2.06 -49.56
C LEU A 5 18.90 1.34 -48.20
N VAL A 6 19.45 2.05 -47.23
CA VAL A 6 19.42 1.63 -45.82
C VAL A 6 18.07 2.02 -45.24
N ALA A 7 17.19 1.02 -45.08
CA ALA A 7 15.93 1.19 -44.35
C ALA A 7 16.24 1.32 -42.84
N THR A 8 16.13 2.51 -42.30
CA THR A 8 16.15 2.73 -40.86
C THR A 8 14.83 2.23 -40.26
N ALA A 9 14.89 1.10 -39.58
CA ALA A 9 13.77 0.65 -38.74
C ALA A 9 13.58 1.68 -37.61
N GLN A 10 12.53 2.47 -37.69
CA GLN A 10 12.09 3.29 -36.56
C GLN A 10 11.66 2.35 -35.43
N ALA A 11 12.40 2.32 -34.33
CA ALA A 11 11.97 1.65 -33.12
C ALA A 11 10.65 2.29 -32.67
N GLN A 12 9.60 1.53 -32.70
CA GLN A 12 8.29 1.97 -32.21
C GLN A 12 8.42 2.27 -30.71
N ALA A 13 8.00 3.46 -30.26
CA ALA A 13 8.01 3.78 -28.84
C ALA A 13 7.29 2.68 -28.03
N PRO A 14 7.83 2.26 -26.90
CA PRO A 14 7.21 1.21 -26.10
C PRO A 14 5.79 1.63 -25.74
N ARG A 15 4.82 0.76 -26.04
CA ARG A 15 3.42 1.02 -25.67
C ARG A 15 3.30 0.94 -24.16
N THR A 16 2.51 1.86 -23.58
CA THR A 16 2.14 1.76 -22.17
C THR A 16 1.34 0.48 -21.96
N PRO A 17 1.70 -0.36 -20.97
CA PRO A 17 0.93 -1.56 -20.68
C PRO A 17 -0.53 -1.22 -20.35
N THR A 18 -1.39 -2.21 -20.49
CA THR A 18 -2.81 -2.11 -20.14
C THR A 18 -3.22 -3.22 -19.19
N ALA A 19 -4.32 -3.00 -18.48
CA ALA A 19 -4.92 -4.01 -17.62
C ALA A 19 -6.43 -4.05 -17.84
N ARG A 20 -7.03 -5.24 -17.75
CA ARG A 20 -8.48 -5.43 -17.78
C ARG A 20 -8.94 -6.45 -16.75
N LEU A 21 -10.16 -6.29 -16.28
CA LEU A 21 -10.78 -7.20 -15.33
C LEU A 21 -11.71 -8.17 -16.09
N VAL A 22 -11.55 -9.45 -15.82
CA VAL A 22 -12.42 -10.51 -16.34
C VAL A 22 -13.10 -11.24 -15.20
N ALA A 23 -14.37 -11.64 -15.40
CA ALA A 23 -15.13 -12.35 -14.38
C ALA A 23 -14.45 -13.70 -14.03
N ALA A 24 -14.50 -14.06 -12.75
CA ALA A 24 -13.99 -15.32 -12.23
C ALA A 24 -14.90 -15.84 -11.11
N PRO A 25 -14.87 -17.14 -10.79
CA PRO A 25 -15.57 -17.67 -9.63
C PRO A 25 -15.17 -16.90 -8.36
N ARG A 26 -16.16 -16.67 -7.49
CA ARG A 26 -15.94 -15.97 -6.23
C ARG A 26 -14.93 -16.71 -5.35
N LEU A 27 -14.04 -15.95 -4.76
CA LEU A 27 -13.08 -16.38 -3.75
C LEU A 27 -13.00 -15.29 -2.67
N ASP A 28 -13.33 -15.65 -1.45
CA ASP A 28 -13.19 -14.76 -0.29
C ASP A 28 -11.97 -15.20 0.52
N LEU A 29 -11.17 -14.25 0.97
CA LEU A 29 -10.16 -14.51 1.98
C LEU A 29 -10.86 -14.86 3.31
N PRO A 30 -10.25 -15.73 4.14
CA PRO A 30 -10.79 -15.99 5.47
C PRO A 30 -10.78 -14.73 6.33
N ALA A 31 -11.81 -14.49 7.12
CA ALA A 31 -12.06 -13.35 7.99
C ALA A 31 -12.80 -12.17 7.33
N GLU A 32 -13.31 -11.26 8.17
CA GLU A 32 -13.78 -9.95 7.76
C GLU A 32 -12.58 -9.02 7.52
N ILE A 33 -12.68 -8.08 6.58
CA ILE A 33 -11.53 -7.33 6.09
C ILE A 33 -11.90 -5.88 5.79
N ASP A 34 -11.12 -4.95 6.35
CA ASP A 34 -11.16 -3.52 6.07
C ASP A 34 -9.75 -2.92 5.81
N SER A 35 -8.86 -3.74 5.25
CA SER A 35 -7.46 -3.37 4.93
C SER A 35 -6.99 -4.01 3.64
N SER A 36 -5.78 -3.70 3.21
CA SER A 36 -4.99 -4.54 2.31
C SER A 36 -4.64 -5.87 3.00
N ASN A 37 -4.30 -6.88 2.20
CA ASN A 37 -4.05 -8.25 2.68
C ASN A 37 -2.64 -8.69 2.24
N PRO A 38 -1.60 -8.39 3.02
CA PRO A 38 -0.25 -8.82 2.70
C PRO A 38 -0.12 -10.33 2.73
N ALA A 39 0.64 -10.86 1.77
CA ALA A 39 0.84 -12.29 1.57
C ALA A 39 2.33 -12.63 1.52
N ALA A 40 2.70 -13.77 2.10
CA ALA A 40 4.06 -14.28 2.02
C ALA A 40 4.09 -15.81 1.99
N TRP A 41 5.06 -16.35 1.28
CA TRP A 41 5.36 -17.79 1.31
C TRP A 41 6.47 -18.08 2.33
N ALA A 42 6.33 -19.20 3.03
CA ALA A 42 7.38 -19.75 3.88
C ALA A 42 7.40 -21.28 3.80
N LEU A 43 8.54 -21.87 4.15
CA LEU A 43 8.63 -23.32 4.31
C LEU A 43 8.20 -23.71 5.73
N VAL A 44 7.25 -24.63 5.82
CA VAL A 44 6.80 -25.23 7.08
C VAL A 44 6.93 -26.74 6.92
N ASP A 45 7.74 -27.37 7.74
CA ASP A 45 8.03 -28.81 7.68
C ASP A 45 8.46 -29.27 6.27
N GLY A 46 9.23 -28.44 5.58
CA GLY A 46 9.73 -28.71 4.23
C GLY A 46 8.74 -28.46 3.09
N ALA A 47 7.51 -28.05 3.38
CA ALA A 47 6.50 -27.73 2.37
C ALA A 47 6.27 -26.21 2.27
N ALA A 48 6.11 -25.71 1.05
CA ALA A 48 5.75 -24.30 0.84
C ALA A 48 4.31 -24.04 1.31
N ARG A 49 4.12 -22.99 2.11
CA ARG A 49 2.83 -22.55 2.63
C ARG A 49 2.65 -21.07 2.40
N LEU A 50 1.49 -20.70 1.88
CA LEU A 50 1.07 -19.32 1.75
C LEU A 50 0.47 -18.86 3.07
N PHE A 51 0.88 -17.68 3.51
CA PHE A 51 0.31 -16.96 4.64
C PHE A 51 -0.27 -15.64 4.12
N VAL A 52 -1.44 -15.28 4.64
CA VAL A 52 -2.10 -13.99 4.38
C VAL A 52 -2.50 -13.40 5.72
N ILE A 53 -2.24 -12.11 5.91
CA ILE A 53 -2.75 -11.39 7.08
C ILE A 53 -3.87 -10.48 6.61
N SER A 54 -4.99 -10.53 7.31
CA SER A 54 -6.18 -9.71 7.11
C SER A 54 -6.46 -8.94 8.38
N SER A 55 -6.98 -7.73 8.29
CA SER A 55 -7.34 -6.94 9.47
C SER A 55 -8.78 -6.46 9.40
N TRP A 56 -9.45 -6.48 10.53
CA TRP A 56 -10.80 -5.92 10.72
C TRP A 56 -10.87 -5.18 12.05
N GLY A 57 -11.32 -3.92 12.01
CA GLY A 57 -11.44 -3.11 13.22
C GLY A 57 -10.12 -2.97 13.99
N GLY A 58 -8.99 -2.99 13.28
CA GLY A 58 -7.67 -2.89 13.88
C GLY A 58 -7.16 -4.16 14.56
N ILE A 59 -7.74 -5.31 14.25
CA ILE A 59 -7.32 -6.61 14.78
C ILE A 59 -6.84 -7.48 13.61
N PRO A 60 -5.52 -7.73 13.48
CA PRO A 60 -5.01 -8.59 12.43
C PRO A 60 -5.19 -10.08 12.75
N VAL A 61 -5.57 -10.84 11.72
CA VAL A 61 -5.76 -12.28 11.75
C VAL A 61 -4.90 -12.91 10.67
N ARG A 62 -4.23 -14.01 10.98
CA ARG A 62 -3.44 -14.78 10.02
C ARG A 62 -4.26 -15.95 9.48
N ALA A 63 -4.15 -16.17 8.17
CA ALA A 63 -4.61 -17.37 7.49
C ALA A 63 -3.44 -18.06 6.81
N SER A 64 -3.51 -19.38 6.65
CA SER A 64 -2.49 -20.12 5.92
C SER A 64 -3.07 -21.28 5.09
N GLY A 65 -2.34 -21.71 4.05
CA GLY A 65 -2.75 -22.79 3.17
C GLY A 65 -1.65 -23.18 2.16
N ALA A 66 -1.86 -24.28 1.44
CA ALA A 66 -0.98 -24.68 0.35
C ALA A 66 -1.17 -23.84 -0.93
N SER A 67 -2.31 -23.17 -1.05
CA SER A 67 -2.66 -22.27 -2.14
C SER A 67 -3.66 -21.23 -1.64
N LEU A 68 -3.96 -20.24 -2.47
CA LEU A 68 -4.92 -19.18 -2.19
C LEU A 68 -6.34 -19.74 -1.91
N GLU A 69 -6.75 -20.77 -2.65
CA GLU A 69 -8.07 -21.43 -2.52
C GLU A 69 -8.17 -22.31 -1.25
N SER A 70 -7.03 -22.73 -0.71
CA SER A 70 -6.95 -23.60 0.47
C SER A 70 -6.69 -22.85 1.76
N LEU A 71 -6.64 -21.52 1.74
CA LEU A 71 -6.46 -20.72 2.94
C LEU A 71 -7.52 -21.03 3.99
N ARG A 72 -7.08 -21.13 5.24
CA ARG A 72 -7.92 -21.23 6.43
C ARG A 72 -7.40 -20.26 7.48
N GLU A 73 -8.31 -19.66 8.23
CA GLU A 73 -7.93 -18.84 9.37
C GLU A 73 -7.18 -19.69 10.38
N ASP A 74 -5.99 -19.22 10.78
CA ASP A 74 -5.19 -19.91 11.79
C ASP A 74 -5.63 -19.45 13.19
N ARG A 75 -5.29 -18.20 13.51
CA ARG A 75 -5.58 -17.54 14.79
C ARG A 75 -5.29 -16.05 14.68
N PRO A 76 -5.76 -15.24 15.64
CA PRO A 76 -5.34 -13.85 15.76
C PRO A 76 -3.82 -13.73 15.85
N VAL A 77 -3.29 -12.67 15.26
CA VAL A 77 -1.87 -12.32 15.36
C VAL A 77 -1.56 -11.94 16.81
N ALA A 78 -0.44 -12.42 17.33
CA ALA A 78 0.06 -12.03 18.63
C ALA A 78 1.07 -10.88 18.53
N PHE A 79 1.17 -10.08 19.58
CA PHE A 79 2.17 -9.01 19.68
C PHE A 79 3.02 -9.26 20.92
N ALA A 80 4.33 -9.42 20.75
CA ALA A 80 5.27 -9.45 21.86
C ALA A 80 5.41 -8.06 22.50
N SER A 81 5.32 -7.00 21.66
CA SER A 81 5.17 -5.61 22.08
C SER A 81 4.06 -4.95 21.25
N HIS A 82 2.91 -4.73 21.87
CA HIS A 82 1.74 -4.18 21.17
C HIS A 82 1.88 -2.67 20.99
N PRO A 83 1.65 -2.12 19.77
CA PRO A 83 1.77 -0.67 19.52
C PRO A 83 0.65 0.16 20.16
N GLY A 84 -0.33 -0.46 20.79
CA GLY A 84 -1.54 0.15 21.30
C GLY A 84 -2.75 -0.20 20.45
N HIS A 85 -3.70 0.68 20.33
CA HIS A 85 -4.98 0.46 19.65
C HIS A 85 -4.85 0.25 18.14
N GLY A 86 -5.90 -0.21 17.48
CA GLY A 86 -6.14 -0.21 16.04
C GLY A 86 -4.90 -0.45 15.13
N VAL A 87 -4.59 -1.72 14.84
CA VAL A 87 -3.47 -2.11 13.98
C VAL A 87 -4.00 -2.83 12.75
N TRP A 88 -3.83 -2.24 11.58
CA TRP A 88 -4.10 -2.90 10.31
C TRP A 88 -2.78 -3.22 9.63
N MET A 89 -2.47 -4.51 9.52
CA MET A 89 -1.27 -4.98 8.81
C MET A 89 -1.50 -4.88 7.31
N GLU A 90 -0.74 -4.04 6.62
CA GLU A 90 -1.00 -3.74 5.21
C GLU A 90 0.13 -4.10 4.26
N ALA A 91 1.33 -4.35 4.76
CA ALA A 91 2.45 -4.83 3.95
C ALA A 91 3.37 -5.74 4.74
N ILE A 92 3.97 -6.75 4.06
CA ILE A 92 4.98 -7.65 4.63
C ILE A 92 6.10 -7.83 3.61
N ILE A 93 7.35 -7.70 4.07
CA ILE A 93 8.55 -7.99 3.28
C ILE A 93 9.37 -9.05 4.02
N PRO A 94 9.41 -10.31 3.54
CA PRO A 94 10.37 -11.31 4.02
C PRO A 94 11.80 -10.92 3.64
N ASP A 95 12.75 -11.10 4.56
CA ASP A 95 14.17 -10.77 4.34
C ASP A 95 15.01 -11.91 3.75
N GLY A 96 14.38 -13.05 3.50
CA GLY A 96 15.04 -14.26 3.00
C GLY A 96 15.78 -15.08 4.07
N SER A 97 15.98 -14.56 5.28
CA SER A 97 16.61 -15.30 6.40
C SER A 97 15.57 -15.96 7.32
N GLY A 98 14.29 -15.69 7.11
CA GLY A 98 13.17 -16.16 7.91
C GLY A 98 12.50 -15.06 8.74
N ALA A 99 13.05 -13.85 8.78
CA ALA A 99 12.39 -12.71 9.39
C ALA A 99 11.47 -12.01 8.37
N TRP A 100 10.34 -11.52 8.85
CA TRP A 100 9.38 -10.70 8.10
C TRP A 100 9.31 -9.33 8.72
N TYR A 101 9.34 -8.30 7.88
CA TYR A 101 9.14 -6.90 8.26
C TYR A 101 7.77 -6.46 7.77
N GLY A 102 6.93 -6.06 8.71
CA GLY A 102 5.57 -5.62 8.46
C GLY A 102 5.44 -4.11 8.59
N TYR A 103 4.56 -3.52 7.78
CA TYR A 103 4.15 -2.13 7.91
C TYR A 103 2.66 -2.09 8.15
N TYR A 104 2.24 -1.27 9.10
CA TYR A 104 0.86 -1.21 9.56
C TYR A 104 0.34 0.22 9.62
N HIS A 105 -0.91 0.36 9.27
CA HIS A 105 -1.74 1.52 9.58
C HIS A 105 -2.13 1.46 11.05
N HIS A 106 -1.99 2.55 11.76
CA HIS A 106 -2.24 2.64 13.20
C HIS A 106 -3.20 3.78 13.50
N GLU A 107 -4.29 3.45 14.14
CA GLU A 107 -5.27 4.39 14.63
C GLU A 107 -5.32 4.35 16.16
N ARG A 108 -4.87 5.40 16.84
CA ARG A 108 -5.01 5.48 18.27
C ARG A 108 -6.16 6.43 18.62
N PRO A 109 -6.98 6.09 19.62
CA PRO A 109 -7.98 7.00 20.15
C PRO A 109 -7.32 8.28 20.63
N ALA A 110 -7.82 9.40 20.19
CA ALA A 110 -7.40 10.72 20.65
C ALA A 110 -8.60 11.67 20.54
N ASP A 111 -8.69 12.63 21.46
CA ASP A 111 -9.63 13.74 21.30
C ASP A 111 -8.98 14.80 20.41
N LEU A 112 -9.35 14.79 19.16
CA LEU A 112 -8.83 15.70 18.14
C LEU A 112 -9.89 16.75 17.81
N CYS A 113 -9.56 18.01 17.98
CA CYS A 113 -10.49 19.10 17.66
C CYS A 113 -11.83 19.00 18.43
N GLY A 114 -11.86 18.41 19.62
CA GLY A 114 -13.09 18.12 20.35
C GLY A 114 -13.93 16.99 19.73
N ARG A 115 -13.32 16.11 18.94
CA ARG A 115 -13.96 14.99 18.22
C ARG A 115 -13.26 13.67 18.54
N PRO A 116 -13.58 13.02 19.66
CA PRO A 116 -12.89 11.82 20.13
C PRO A 116 -13.16 10.58 19.28
N ASP A 117 -14.13 10.65 18.38
CA ASP A 117 -14.54 9.59 17.45
C ASP A 117 -13.81 9.66 16.09
N ARG A 118 -12.82 10.55 15.95
CA ARG A 118 -12.05 10.75 14.73
C ARG A 118 -10.60 10.38 14.91
N GLN A 119 -9.95 10.02 13.80
CA GLN A 119 -8.58 9.52 13.79
C GLN A 119 -7.61 10.42 13.04
N LEU A 120 -6.35 10.37 13.45
CA LEU A 120 -5.18 10.76 12.67
C LEU A 120 -4.34 9.49 12.48
N PRO A 121 -4.56 8.72 11.42
CA PRO A 121 -3.79 7.53 11.18
C PRO A 121 -2.32 7.87 10.92
N ARG A 122 -1.46 6.92 11.29
CA ARG A 122 -0.02 6.96 11.10
C ARG A 122 0.51 5.56 10.76
N ILE A 123 1.75 5.45 10.32
CA ILE A 123 2.32 4.20 9.85
C ILE A 123 3.42 3.75 10.81
N GLY A 124 3.33 2.50 11.25
CA GLY A 124 4.35 1.84 12.04
C GLY A 124 5.02 0.68 11.33
N ALA A 125 6.10 0.20 11.92
CA ALA A 125 6.81 -0.99 11.47
C ALA A 125 6.87 -2.04 12.58
N MET A 126 6.96 -3.31 12.20
CA MET A 126 7.10 -4.44 13.11
C MET A 126 7.85 -5.59 12.46
N ARG A 127 8.32 -6.53 13.29
CA ARG A 127 9.11 -7.68 12.86
C ARG A 127 8.55 -8.97 13.42
N SER A 128 8.57 -10.04 12.62
CA SER A 128 8.22 -11.40 13.01
C SER A 128 9.34 -12.36 12.61
N ILE A 129 9.55 -13.43 13.40
CA ILE A 129 10.48 -14.53 13.10
C ILE A 129 9.79 -15.89 13.10
N ASP A 130 8.47 -15.93 13.11
CA ASP A 130 7.63 -17.12 13.19
C ASP A 130 6.51 -17.14 12.15
N ASN A 131 6.82 -16.69 10.93
CA ASN A 131 5.90 -16.62 9.80
C ASN A 131 4.65 -15.77 10.11
N GLY A 132 4.85 -14.62 10.74
CA GLY A 132 3.80 -13.66 11.00
C GLY A 132 2.81 -14.06 12.11
N GLN A 133 3.16 -15.00 12.99
CA GLN A 133 2.30 -15.36 14.11
C GLN A 133 2.45 -14.37 15.26
N THR A 134 3.68 -14.01 15.60
CA THR A 134 4.01 -13.06 16.65
C THR A 134 4.85 -11.92 16.08
N TRP A 135 4.55 -10.70 16.52
CA TRP A 135 5.20 -9.49 16.01
C TRP A 135 5.75 -8.64 17.14
N ASP A 136 6.98 -8.16 16.94
CA ASP A 136 7.61 -7.12 17.74
C ASP A 136 7.40 -5.77 17.10
N ASN A 137 6.85 -4.81 17.84
CA ASN A 137 6.68 -3.43 17.37
C ASN A 137 8.03 -2.72 17.31
N LEU A 138 8.39 -2.20 16.14
CA LEU A 138 9.60 -1.40 15.92
C LEU A 138 9.34 0.11 16.03
N GLY A 139 8.08 0.51 16.21
CA GLY A 139 7.67 1.91 16.41
C GLY A 139 7.05 2.57 15.18
N ILE A 140 6.66 3.82 15.34
CA ILE A 140 6.08 4.65 14.27
C ILE A 140 7.19 5.16 13.37
N VAL A 141 7.05 4.90 12.07
CA VAL A 141 8.05 5.24 11.05
C VAL A 141 7.65 6.42 10.18
N LEU A 142 6.35 6.74 10.13
CA LEU A 142 5.80 7.89 9.44
C LEU A 142 4.60 8.42 10.21
N ASP A 143 4.50 9.74 10.30
CA ASP A 143 3.37 10.46 10.88
C ASP A 143 3.10 11.72 10.07
N ALA A 144 1.88 12.25 10.12
CA ALA A 144 1.57 13.53 9.50
C ALA A 144 2.21 14.68 10.29
N PRO A 145 2.60 15.76 9.61
CA PRO A 145 3.13 16.92 10.29
C PRO A 145 2.16 17.45 11.35
N ARG A 146 2.70 17.94 12.45
CA ARG A 146 1.93 18.56 13.52
C ARG A 146 1.11 19.75 13.00
N GLY A 147 -0.17 19.83 13.38
CA GLY A 147 -1.07 20.89 12.97
C GLY A 147 -1.60 20.73 11.52
N SER A 148 -1.40 19.54 10.92
CA SER A 148 -1.91 19.23 9.60
C SER A 148 -3.34 18.65 9.60
N GLU A 149 -3.99 18.58 10.77
CA GLU A 149 -5.36 18.12 10.93
C GLU A 149 -6.38 19.14 10.38
N ALA A 150 -7.42 18.62 9.71
CA ALA A 150 -8.55 19.38 9.17
C ALA A 150 -9.74 19.30 10.13
N CYS A 151 -9.72 20.13 11.18
CA CYS A 151 -10.76 20.12 12.23
C CYS A 151 -12.18 20.39 11.71
N ASP A 152 -12.32 21.03 10.58
CA ASP A 152 -13.59 21.32 9.92
C ASP A 152 -14.03 20.24 8.92
N SER A 153 -13.24 19.16 8.76
CA SER A 153 -13.58 18.03 7.91
C SER A 153 -14.92 17.40 8.28
N GLN A 154 -15.71 17.04 7.29
CA GLN A 154 -16.96 16.28 7.48
C GLN A 154 -16.74 14.77 7.32
N ASN A 155 -15.54 14.33 6.97
CA ASN A 155 -15.22 12.91 6.91
C ASN A 155 -15.48 12.26 8.28
N ARG A 156 -16.16 11.11 8.27
CA ARG A 156 -16.55 10.39 9.50
C ARG A 156 -15.48 9.44 10.03
N PHE A 157 -14.36 9.30 9.35
CA PHE A 157 -13.28 8.42 9.76
C PHE A 157 -12.07 9.20 10.25
N VAL A 158 -11.55 10.13 9.43
CA VAL A 158 -10.28 10.81 9.67
C VAL A 158 -10.40 12.32 9.62
N LEU A 159 -9.58 13.01 10.43
CA LEU A 159 -9.40 14.48 10.37
C LEU A 159 -8.11 14.88 9.66
N GLY A 160 -7.40 13.96 9.08
CA GLY A 160 -6.07 14.13 8.49
C GLY A 160 -5.26 12.86 8.65
N GLY A 161 -3.95 12.99 8.86
CA GLY A 161 -3.09 11.82 9.05
C GLY A 161 -2.58 11.23 7.74
N ILE A 162 -1.95 10.06 7.87
CA ILE A 162 -1.42 9.26 6.76
C ILE A 162 -1.67 7.77 7.04
N GLY A 163 -2.03 6.99 6.05
CA GLY A 163 -2.37 5.57 6.23
C GLY A 163 -2.49 4.82 4.92
N ASP A 164 -3.15 3.66 4.96
CA ASP A 164 -3.35 2.77 3.79
C ASP A 164 -2.04 2.55 3.03
N VAL A 165 -1.09 1.88 3.70
CA VAL A 165 0.28 1.76 3.22
C VAL A 165 0.49 0.48 2.41
N THR A 166 1.24 0.56 1.33
CA THR A 166 1.87 -0.58 0.68
C THR A 166 3.38 -0.41 0.67
N ALA A 167 4.13 -1.52 0.71
CA ALA A 167 5.58 -1.50 0.75
C ALA A 167 6.17 -2.33 -0.39
N ALA A 168 7.19 -1.80 -1.04
CA ALA A 168 7.96 -2.50 -2.06
C ALA A 168 9.46 -2.29 -1.82
N LEU A 169 10.22 -3.37 -1.88
CA LEU A 169 11.67 -3.32 -1.86
C LEU A 169 12.17 -3.05 -3.29
N ASP A 170 13.15 -2.16 -3.46
CA ASP A 170 13.72 -1.88 -4.77
C ASP A 170 14.50 -3.10 -5.32
N ALA A 171 14.77 -3.08 -6.62
CA ALA A 171 15.43 -4.20 -7.30
C ALA A 171 16.85 -4.50 -6.74
N ASP A 172 17.52 -3.46 -6.23
CA ASP A 172 18.85 -3.58 -5.62
C ASP A 172 18.79 -3.93 -4.13
N SER A 173 17.59 -4.07 -3.55
CA SER A 173 17.34 -4.34 -2.12
C SER A 173 18.01 -3.33 -1.18
N LYS A 174 18.12 -2.07 -1.59
CA LYS A 174 18.74 -1.00 -0.81
C LYS A 174 17.74 -0.21 0.00
N ASP A 175 16.59 0.11 -0.61
CA ASP A 175 15.55 0.92 -0.01
C ASP A 175 14.21 0.17 -0.05
N VAL A 176 13.44 0.26 1.04
CA VAL A 176 12.02 -0.05 1.02
C VAL A 176 11.25 1.23 0.78
N TYR A 177 10.39 1.23 -0.22
CA TYR A 177 9.48 2.32 -0.57
C TYR A 177 8.13 2.05 0.07
N LEU A 178 7.63 3.03 0.80
CA LEU A 178 6.32 3.04 1.43
C LEU A 178 5.44 4.03 0.66
N TYR A 179 4.44 3.54 -0.04
CA TYR A 179 3.42 4.37 -0.67
C TYR A 179 2.19 4.37 0.21
N PHE A 180 1.66 5.55 0.49
CA PHE A 180 0.60 5.71 1.48
C PHE A 180 -0.37 6.82 1.10
N SER A 181 -1.59 6.73 1.62
CA SER A 181 -2.58 7.78 1.51
C SER A 181 -2.28 8.91 2.48
N GLN A 182 -2.31 10.14 2.01
CA GLN A 182 -2.10 11.35 2.81
C GLN A 182 -3.38 12.18 2.84
N TYR A 183 -3.91 12.44 4.03
CA TYR A 183 -5.19 13.09 4.29
C TYR A 183 -5.06 14.44 4.97
N VAL A 184 -3.88 15.05 4.94
CA VAL A 184 -3.57 16.31 5.61
C VAL A 184 -4.48 17.45 5.17
N ARG A 185 -4.57 18.50 6.01
CA ARG A 185 -5.45 19.67 5.80
C ARG A 185 -5.23 20.39 4.46
N ASP A 186 -3.98 20.55 4.03
CA ASP A 186 -3.67 21.17 2.74
C ASP A 186 -4.09 20.23 1.60
N GLY A 187 -5.19 20.55 0.94
CA GLY A 187 -5.75 19.74 -0.15
C GLY A 187 -4.79 19.50 -1.31
N ARG A 188 -3.82 20.38 -1.53
CA ARG A 188 -2.79 20.21 -2.58
C ARG A 188 -1.83 19.05 -2.29
N LEU A 189 -1.75 18.65 -1.01
CA LEU A 189 -0.92 17.55 -0.54
C LEU A 189 -1.71 16.27 -0.28
N GLN A 190 -3.02 16.25 -0.55
CA GLN A 190 -3.83 15.03 -0.40
C GLN A 190 -3.63 14.08 -1.58
N GLY A 191 -3.59 12.79 -1.29
CA GLY A 191 -3.41 11.73 -2.28
C GLY A 191 -2.33 10.74 -1.88
N VAL A 192 -1.87 9.95 -2.85
CA VAL A 192 -0.82 8.96 -2.63
C VAL A 192 0.55 9.65 -2.62
N ALA A 193 1.20 9.62 -1.46
CA ALA A 193 2.58 10.07 -1.27
C ALA A 193 3.53 8.87 -1.12
N VAL A 194 4.84 9.13 -1.09
CA VAL A 194 5.85 8.09 -0.95
C VAL A 194 6.98 8.50 -0.03
N ALA A 195 7.39 7.56 0.82
CA ALA A 195 8.61 7.62 1.62
C ALA A 195 9.52 6.45 1.29
N ARG A 196 10.77 6.54 1.71
CA ARG A 196 11.72 5.42 1.67
C ARG A 196 12.51 5.31 2.96
N ILE A 197 12.89 4.08 3.28
CA ILE A 197 13.76 3.74 4.41
C ILE A 197 14.84 2.84 3.86
N ALA A 198 16.11 3.08 4.21
CA ALA A 198 17.18 2.15 3.81
C ALA A 198 16.92 0.76 4.40
N TRP A 199 17.02 -0.29 3.58
CA TRP A 199 16.76 -1.67 4.04
C TRP A 199 17.73 -2.08 5.16
N ALA A 200 18.90 -1.46 5.24
CA ALA A 200 19.84 -1.64 6.33
C ALA A 200 19.31 -1.15 7.68
N ASP A 201 18.38 -0.20 7.70
CA ASP A 201 17.79 0.37 8.92
C ASP A 201 16.49 -0.34 9.36
N ARG A 202 16.10 -1.44 8.70
CA ARG A 202 14.82 -2.15 8.91
C ARG A 202 14.56 -2.61 10.35
N ASP A 203 15.62 -2.88 11.14
CA ASP A 203 15.52 -3.30 12.55
C ASP A 203 15.37 -2.11 13.51
N ALA A 204 15.68 -0.90 13.09
CA ALA A 204 15.55 0.34 13.86
C ALA A 204 15.09 1.51 12.96
N PRO A 205 13.87 1.41 12.37
CA PRO A 205 13.44 2.29 11.27
C PRO A 205 12.91 3.67 11.72
N VAL A 206 12.68 3.88 13.02
CA VAL A 206 12.14 5.13 13.56
C VAL A 206 13.10 6.29 13.28
N GLY A 207 12.58 7.37 12.67
CA GLY A 207 13.38 8.54 12.28
C GLY A 207 14.29 8.33 11.07
N LYS A 208 14.20 7.17 10.37
CA LYS A 208 15.03 6.85 9.19
C LYS A 208 14.33 7.11 7.86
N ALA A 209 13.03 7.36 7.88
CA ALA A 209 12.29 7.63 6.65
C ALA A 209 12.67 8.99 6.05
N SER A 210 12.77 9.01 4.72
CA SER A 210 12.79 10.23 3.92
C SER A 210 11.55 10.25 3.03
N ILE A 211 10.85 11.39 3.00
CA ILE A 211 9.61 11.58 2.23
C ILE A 211 9.92 12.36 0.96
N TRP A 212 9.35 11.94 -0.15
CA TRP A 212 9.44 12.67 -1.40
C TRP A 212 8.62 13.95 -1.35
N ASN A 213 9.30 15.08 -1.52
CA ASN A 213 8.67 16.39 -1.57
C ASN A 213 9.29 17.25 -2.68
N ASP A 214 8.45 17.61 -3.65
CA ASP A 214 8.73 18.54 -4.75
C ASP A 214 10.10 18.37 -5.44
N GLY A 215 10.51 17.12 -5.64
CA GLY A 215 11.76 16.80 -6.36
C GLY A 215 12.93 16.40 -5.48
N ALA A 216 12.76 16.36 -4.17
CA ALA A 216 13.79 15.98 -3.21
C ALA A 216 13.28 14.97 -2.17
N TRP A 217 14.19 14.15 -1.64
CA TRP A 217 13.93 13.32 -0.49
C TRP A 217 14.27 14.10 0.78
N LEU A 218 13.25 14.41 1.58
CA LEU A 218 13.39 15.14 2.83
C LEU A 218 13.38 14.15 4.01
N PRO A 219 14.45 14.12 4.84
CA PRO A 219 14.48 13.24 6.01
C PRO A 219 13.56 13.73 7.11
N ALA A 220 13.20 12.81 8.01
CA ALA A 220 12.63 13.16 9.31
C ALA A 220 13.60 14.02 10.12
N SER A 221 13.06 14.85 11.01
CA SER A 221 13.84 15.66 11.94
C SER A 221 13.49 15.34 13.40
N GLU A 222 14.47 15.38 14.29
CA GLU A 222 14.24 15.18 15.72
C GLU A 222 13.36 16.30 16.29
N ASN A 223 12.32 15.92 17.05
CA ASN A 223 11.45 16.84 17.75
C ASN A 223 10.96 16.22 19.06
N ALA A 224 11.62 16.54 20.17
CA ALA A 224 11.31 16.00 21.50
C ALA A 224 9.92 16.39 22.04
N SER A 225 9.21 17.31 21.39
CA SER A 225 7.84 17.69 21.77
C SER A 225 6.76 16.79 21.17
N ILE A 226 7.15 15.82 20.34
CA ILE A 226 6.28 14.86 19.68
C ILE A 226 6.44 13.48 20.34
N ASP A 227 5.37 12.73 20.50
CA ASP A 227 5.39 11.43 21.19
C ASP A 227 6.29 10.38 20.51
N THR A 228 6.48 10.48 19.20
CA THR A 228 7.41 9.63 18.44
C THR A 228 8.86 10.10 18.54
N GLY A 229 9.12 11.33 19.02
CA GLY A 229 10.43 11.99 18.99
C GLY A 229 10.85 12.50 17.62
N TRP A 230 10.01 12.34 16.58
CA TRP A 230 10.34 12.65 15.20
C TRP A 230 9.21 13.39 14.48
N GLU A 231 9.58 14.37 13.68
CA GLU A 231 8.68 15.10 12.81
C GLU A 231 8.97 14.75 11.34
N TYR A 232 7.91 14.46 10.60
CA TYR A 232 7.98 14.08 9.21
C TYR A 232 7.37 15.18 8.33
N PRO A 233 7.99 15.56 7.19
CA PRO A 233 7.37 16.50 6.24
C PRO A 233 6.18 15.84 5.54
N SER A 234 5.25 16.65 5.02
CA SER A 234 4.26 16.15 4.08
C SER A 234 4.91 15.78 2.74
N GLY A 235 4.40 14.72 2.11
CA GLY A 235 4.83 14.31 0.78
C GLY A 235 4.13 15.08 -0.33
N THR A 236 4.76 15.20 -1.50
CA THR A 236 4.08 15.62 -2.72
C THR A 236 3.32 14.43 -3.29
N PRO A 237 2.00 14.53 -3.55
CA PRO A 237 1.23 13.44 -4.13
C PRO A 237 1.73 13.09 -5.55
N LEU A 238 1.78 11.79 -5.86
CA LEU A 238 2.16 11.30 -7.19
C LEU A 238 1.16 11.74 -8.27
N MET A 239 -0.12 11.77 -7.92
CA MET A 239 -1.23 12.21 -8.74
C MET A 239 -1.95 13.33 -8.00
N ARG A 240 -1.85 14.54 -8.53
CA ARG A 240 -2.48 15.70 -7.90
C ARG A 240 -4.00 15.64 -8.04
N SER A 241 -4.69 16.02 -6.99
CA SER A 241 -6.13 16.21 -6.97
C SER A 241 -6.47 17.68 -7.25
N GLU A 242 -7.53 17.92 -7.98
CA GLU A 242 -8.13 19.26 -8.13
C GLU A 242 -9.18 19.51 -7.03
N ARG A 243 -9.79 18.44 -6.52
CA ARG A 243 -10.86 18.47 -5.52
C ARG A 243 -10.51 17.52 -4.35
N PRO A 244 -9.93 18.07 -3.29
CA PRO A 244 -9.41 17.32 -2.17
C PRO A 244 -10.51 16.66 -1.32
N PHE A 245 -10.14 15.72 -0.44
CA PHE A 245 -11.05 15.01 0.47
C PHE A 245 -11.90 15.92 1.35
N HIS A 246 -11.36 17.06 1.77
CA HIS A 246 -12.08 17.98 2.66
C HIS A 246 -12.90 19.01 1.88
N ASP A 247 -13.03 18.88 0.54
CA ASP A 247 -13.91 19.70 -0.26
C ASP A 247 -15.37 19.36 0.02
N ARG A 248 -16.13 20.34 0.47
CA ARG A 248 -17.55 20.22 0.82
C ARG A 248 -18.49 20.27 -0.40
N SER A 249 -17.98 20.44 -1.60
CA SER A 249 -18.79 20.38 -2.83
C SER A 249 -19.42 19.01 -3.08
N GLY A 250 -18.95 17.99 -2.35
CA GLY A 250 -19.43 16.60 -2.46
C GLY A 250 -18.86 15.85 -3.66
N THR A 251 -17.88 16.44 -4.35
CA THR A 251 -17.19 15.81 -5.47
C THR A 251 -15.69 15.87 -5.26
N ASN A 252 -15.05 14.71 -5.06
CA ASN A 252 -13.61 14.59 -4.90
C ASN A 252 -13.01 13.83 -6.08
N ASP A 253 -11.69 13.92 -6.23
CA ASP A 253 -10.95 13.19 -7.25
C ASP A 253 -9.60 12.68 -6.74
N VAL A 254 -9.45 12.55 -5.43
CA VAL A 254 -8.24 12.09 -4.77
C VAL A 254 -8.04 10.60 -5.01
N PHE A 255 -6.81 10.22 -5.40
CA PHE A 255 -6.36 8.84 -5.39
C PHE A 255 -5.88 8.44 -4.00
N TRP A 256 -6.21 7.21 -3.58
CA TRP A 256 -5.85 6.68 -2.27
C TRP A 256 -5.79 5.15 -2.27
N GLY A 257 -5.42 4.52 -1.14
CA GLY A 257 -5.37 3.07 -0.98
C GLY A 257 -4.47 2.40 -2.01
N PRO A 258 -3.18 2.78 -2.12
CA PRO A 258 -2.28 2.21 -3.10
C PRO A 258 -1.95 0.75 -2.78
N SER A 259 -1.86 -0.08 -3.80
CA SER A 259 -1.33 -1.45 -3.72
C SER A 259 -0.34 -1.66 -4.86
N ILE A 260 0.88 -2.09 -4.55
CA ILE A 260 1.97 -2.20 -5.52
C ILE A 260 2.50 -3.63 -5.59
N HIS A 261 2.67 -4.12 -6.82
CA HIS A 261 3.35 -5.38 -7.07
C HIS A 261 4.32 -5.29 -8.25
N TRP A 262 5.36 -6.10 -8.22
CA TRP A 262 6.16 -6.37 -9.41
C TRP A 262 5.42 -7.34 -10.33
N ASN A 263 5.24 -6.98 -11.57
CA ASN A 263 4.61 -7.84 -12.58
C ASN A 263 5.68 -8.51 -13.44
N THR A 264 5.86 -9.81 -13.27
CA THR A 264 6.90 -10.58 -13.96
C THR A 264 6.69 -10.68 -15.45
N TYR A 265 5.43 -10.56 -15.93
CA TYR A 265 5.13 -10.57 -17.36
C TYR A 265 5.43 -9.23 -18.03
N LEU A 266 5.07 -8.12 -17.37
CA LEU A 266 5.34 -6.78 -17.89
C LEU A 266 6.79 -6.35 -17.66
N GLU A 267 7.48 -6.94 -16.66
CA GLU A 267 8.77 -6.47 -16.14
C GLU A 267 8.67 -5.02 -15.63
N GLN A 268 7.58 -4.72 -14.94
CA GLN A 268 7.26 -3.41 -14.37
C GLN A 268 6.55 -3.53 -13.04
N TYR A 269 6.65 -2.49 -12.24
CA TYR A 269 5.77 -2.28 -11.09
C TYR A 269 4.39 -1.84 -11.57
N VAL A 270 3.38 -2.35 -10.91
CA VAL A 270 1.97 -2.01 -11.12
C VAL A 270 1.42 -1.48 -9.83
N MET A 271 0.77 -0.32 -9.87
CA MET A 271 0.05 0.26 -8.75
C MET A 271 -1.44 0.24 -9.05
N LEU A 272 -2.23 -0.34 -8.15
CA LEU A 272 -3.68 -0.22 -8.14
C LEU A 272 -4.09 0.88 -7.15
N LEU A 273 -5.16 1.60 -7.48
CA LEU A 273 -5.58 2.80 -6.76
C LEU A 273 -7.10 2.87 -6.69
N ASN A 274 -7.60 3.27 -5.54
CA ASN A 274 -8.95 3.84 -5.44
C ASN A 274 -8.95 5.30 -5.90
N ARG A 275 -10.06 5.76 -6.50
CA ARG A 275 -10.36 7.18 -6.67
C ARG A 275 -11.64 7.53 -5.93
N ALA A 276 -11.55 8.49 -5.03
CA ALA A 276 -12.70 8.96 -4.28
C ALA A 276 -13.63 9.79 -5.18
N LYS A 277 -14.93 9.78 -4.87
CA LYS A 277 -15.95 10.67 -5.46
C LYS A 277 -16.55 11.65 -4.45
N ASP A 278 -16.34 11.40 -3.17
CA ASP A 278 -16.88 12.19 -2.07
C ASP A 278 -15.96 12.13 -0.84
N ASP A 279 -16.21 12.97 0.16
CA ASP A 279 -15.46 13.10 1.39
C ASP A 279 -15.65 11.92 2.37
N GLN A 280 -16.46 10.92 2.01
CA GLN A 280 -16.70 9.69 2.79
C GLN A 280 -16.05 8.45 2.18
N PHE A 281 -15.02 8.62 1.32
CA PHE A 281 -14.37 7.55 0.57
C PHE A 281 -15.30 6.73 -0.34
N GLY A 282 -16.41 7.32 -0.79
CA GLY A 282 -17.22 6.73 -1.85
C GLY A 282 -16.38 6.53 -3.12
N GLN A 283 -16.57 5.40 -3.82
CA GLN A 283 -15.71 5.01 -4.93
C GLN A 283 -16.20 5.59 -6.27
N GLU A 284 -15.35 6.35 -6.94
CA GLU A 284 -15.54 6.75 -8.34
C GLU A 284 -15.10 5.62 -9.26
N GLY A 285 -13.99 4.96 -8.93
CA GLY A 285 -13.48 3.84 -9.70
C GLY A 285 -12.16 3.30 -9.16
N ILE A 286 -11.72 2.20 -9.79
CA ILE A 286 -10.41 1.59 -9.59
C ILE A 286 -9.53 1.89 -10.79
N TYR A 287 -8.26 2.22 -10.52
CA TYR A 287 -7.29 2.66 -11.51
C TYR A 287 -6.01 1.85 -11.42
N VAL A 288 -5.26 1.83 -12.51
CA VAL A 288 -3.95 1.19 -12.60
C VAL A 288 -2.93 2.19 -13.15
N SER A 289 -1.73 2.17 -12.58
CA SER A 289 -0.55 2.91 -13.04
C SER A 289 0.64 1.94 -13.14
N PHE A 290 1.59 2.24 -14.04
CA PHE A 290 2.73 1.38 -14.34
C PHE A 290 4.02 2.18 -14.19
N SER A 291 5.10 1.51 -13.74
CA SER A 291 6.43 2.10 -13.66
C SER A 291 7.51 1.04 -13.82
N THR A 292 8.63 1.41 -14.42
CA THR A 292 9.82 0.56 -14.48
C THR A 292 10.66 0.62 -13.21
N THR A 293 10.44 1.62 -12.35
CA THR A 293 11.13 1.82 -11.07
C THR A 293 10.15 2.18 -9.97
N LEU A 294 10.63 2.24 -8.72
CA LEU A 294 9.86 2.77 -7.58
C LEU A 294 10.06 4.28 -7.38
N GLN A 295 10.63 4.98 -8.35
CA GLN A 295 10.83 6.42 -8.23
C GLN A 295 9.51 7.19 -8.44
N PRO A 296 9.25 8.25 -7.67
CA PRO A 296 7.96 8.96 -7.69
C PRO A 296 7.55 9.53 -9.05
N ARG A 297 8.53 9.86 -9.90
CA ARG A 297 8.29 10.52 -11.20
C ARG A 297 8.05 9.56 -12.36
N ASP A 298 8.27 8.25 -12.15
CA ASP A 298 8.29 7.28 -13.24
C ASP A 298 6.92 6.61 -13.46
N TRP A 299 5.96 6.89 -12.60
CA TRP A 299 4.61 6.32 -12.70
C TRP A 299 3.82 6.93 -13.85
N SER A 300 3.20 6.07 -14.65
CA SER A 300 2.30 6.50 -15.72
C SER A 300 1.04 7.19 -15.16
N ALA A 301 0.37 7.99 -16.00
CA ALA A 301 -0.95 8.51 -15.64
C ALA A 301 -1.90 7.32 -15.35
N PRO A 302 -2.69 7.37 -14.25
CA PRO A 302 -3.60 6.28 -13.90
C PRO A 302 -4.69 6.08 -14.95
N ALA A 303 -4.87 4.82 -15.39
CA ALA A 303 -5.93 4.40 -16.30
C ALA A 303 -7.05 3.71 -15.52
N LYS A 304 -8.29 4.10 -15.77
CA LYS A 304 -9.44 3.45 -15.11
C LYS A 304 -9.65 2.04 -15.64
N ILE A 305 -9.78 1.06 -14.74
CA ILE A 305 -10.09 -0.34 -15.07
C ILE A 305 -11.47 -0.79 -14.57
N MET A 306 -12.11 -0.01 -13.69
CA MET A 306 -13.43 -0.33 -13.14
C MET A 306 -14.17 0.95 -12.73
N ASN A 307 -15.48 1.04 -12.98
CA ASN A 307 -16.35 2.06 -12.39
C ASN A 307 -16.84 1.59 -11.01
N GLY A 308 -16.88 2.50 -10.04
CA GLY A 308 -17.24 2.16 -8.67
C GLY A 308 -16.22 1.21 -8.05
N GLY A 309 -16.70 0.11 -7.47
CA GLY A 309 -15.87 -0.87 -6.78
C GLY A 309 -15.95 -0.74 -5.27
N SER A 310 -14.99 -1.34 -4.57
CA SER A 310 -14.83 -1.25 -3.12
C SER A 310 -13.41 -0.82 -2.76
N TRP A 311 -13.11 -0.72 -1.48
CA TRP A 311 -11.83 -0.29 -0.95
C TRP A 311 -10.75 -1.36 -1.12
N TYR A 312 -9.49 -0.95 -1.03
CA TYR A 312 -8.29 -1.81 -1.03
C TYR A 312 -8.18 -2.73 -2.25
N PRO A 313 -8.13 -2.16 -3.48
CA PRO A 313 -7.90 -2.94 -4.68
C PRO A 313 -6.47 -3.50 -4.64
N GLN A 314 -6.33 -4.81 -4.72
CA GLN A 314 -5.04 -5.47 -4.74
C GLN A 314 -5.07 -6.73 -5.61
N VAL A 315 -3.89 -7.22 -5.94
CA VAL A 315 -3.73 -8.56 -6.54
C VAL A 315 -3.17 -9.54 -5.51
N ILE A 316 -3.42 -10.82 -5.74
CA ILE A 316 -2.57 -11.89 -5.19
C ILE A 316 -2.22 -12.78 -6.37
N GLY A 317 -0.91 -12.94 -6.64
CA GLY A 317 -0.39 -13.79 -7.71
C GLY A 317 -0.74 -15.26 -7.49
N GLY A 318 -1.04 -15.96 -8.58
CA GLY A 318 -1.46 -17.37 -8.53
C GLY A 318 -0.31 -18.38 -8.66
N GLU A 319 0.93 -17.92 -8.83
CA GLU A 319 2.09 -18.78 -9.00
C GLU A 319 2.43 -19.47 -7.67
N ALA A 320 2.30 -20.80 -7.65
CA ALA A 320 2.54 -21.60 -6.46
C ALA A 320 3.97 -21.41 -5.94
N GLY A 321 4.11 -21.11 -4.64
CA GLY A 321 5.40 -20.88 -3.97
C GLY A 321 6.04 -19.50 -4.25
N ALA A 322 5.39 -18.64 -5.04
CA ALA A 322 5.95 -17.34 -5.44
C ALA A 322 4.94 -16.20 -5.45
N GLY A 323 3.75 -16.39 -6.02
CA GLY A 323 2.73 -15.35 -6.16
C GLY A 323 2.26 -14.81 -4.81
N THR A 324 2.25 -13.48 -4.67
CA THR A 324 1.84 -12.75 -3.45
C THR A 324 1.12 -11.46 -3.84
N ASP A 325 0.77 -10.64 -2.84
CA ASP A 325 0.30 -9.26 -3.06
C ASP A 325 1.36 -8.37 -3.71
N ARG A 326 2.65 -8.74 -3.64
CA ARG A 326 3.80 -8.00 -4.18
C ARG A 326 4.41 -8.60 -5.45
N LEU A 327 3.98 -9.80 -5.84
CA LEU A 327 4.51 -10.50 -7.02
C LEU A 327 3.39 -11.19 -7.79
N ALA A 328 3.19 -10.79 -9.05
CA ALA A 328 2.18 -11.37 -9.92
C ALA A 328 2.68 -11.49 -11.37
N GLY A 329 2.10 -12.43 -12.13
CA GLY A 329 2.38 -12.63 -13.55
C GLY A 329 1.38 -11.91 -14.45
N ARG A 330 1.19 -12.47 -15.67
CA ARG A 330 0.23 -11.93 -16.66
C ARG A 330 -1.22 -11.91 -16.14
N ARG A 331 -1.56 -12.82 -15.25
CA ARG A 331 -2.89 -12.97 -14.66
C ARG A 331 -2.76 -13.12 -13.16
N ALA A 332 -3.63 -12.44 -12.41
CA ALA A 332 -3.67 -12.54 -10.96
C ALA A 332 -5.10 -12.43 -10.44
N ARG A 333 -5.38 -12.98 -9.26
CA ARG A 333 -6.63 -12.70 -8.55
C ARG A 333 -6.67 -11.23 -8.17
N PHE A 334 -7.78 -10.58 -8.49
CA PHE A 334 -8.06 -9.20 -8.13
C PHE A 334 -9.03 -9.17 -6.95
N PHE A 335 -8.60 -8.57 -5.86
CA PHE A 335 -9.37 -8.45 -4.62
C PHE A 335 -9.75 -7.00 -4.34
N MET A 336 -10.87 -6.83 -3.64
CA MET A 336 -11.29 -5.61 -2.97
C MET A 336 -11.90 -6.00 -1.62
N THR A 337 -11.42 -5.44 -0.50
CA THR A 337 -11.88 -5.84 0.85
C THR A 337 -11.91 -7.36 1.06
N GLY A 338 -10.84 -8.05 0.65
CA GLY A 338 -10.68 -9.50 0.81
C GLY A 338 -11.57 -10.38 -0.10
N ARG A 339 -12.35 -9.78 -0.98
CA ARG A 339 -13.24 -10.49 -1.93
C ARG A 339 -12.72 -10.41 -3.35
N SER A 340 -12.70 -11.54 -4.05
CA SER A 340 -12.38 -11.65 -5.46
C SER A 340 -13.51 -12.30 -6.25
N GLU A 341 -14.00 -11.61 -7.27
CA GLU A 341 -14.91 -12.13 -8.29
C GLU A 341 -14.34 -11.91 -9.69
N ARG A 342 -13.05 -11.53 -9.76
CA ARG A 342 -12.35 -11.13 -10.98
C ARG A 342 -10.90 -11.60 -10.98
N ILE A 343 -10.40 -11.77 -12.18
CA ILE A 343 -8.97 -11.85 -12.49
C ILE A 343 -8.61 -10.57 -13.22
N ILE A 344 -7.47 -9.99 -12.88
CA ILE A 344 -6.83 -8.95 -13.68
C ILE A 344 -5.90 -9.59 -14.72
N GLU A 345 -5.98 -9.14 -15.95
CA GLU A 345 -5.13 -9.55 -17.06
C GLU A 345 -4.33 -8.34 -17.56
N PHE A 346 -3.02 -8.53 -17.72
CA PHE A 346 -2.09 -7.51 -18.17
C PHE A 346 -1.66 -7.77 -19.62
N GLU A 347 -1.49 -6.69 -20.41
CA GLU A 347 -1.01 -6.72 -21.80
C GLU A 347 0.09 -5.67 -21.98
N ARG A 348 1.14 -6.04 -22.77
CA ARG A 348 2.26 -5.16 -23.17
C ARG A 348 1.88 -4.17 -24.26
#